data_447e840c966a1a475a2cacf62e8c9629
#
_entry.id   447e840c966a1a475a2cacf62e8c9629
#
_cell.length_a   1.000
_cell.length_b   1.000
_cell.length_c   1.000
_cell.angle_alpha   90.00
_cell.angle_beta   90.00
_cell.angle_gamma   90.00
#
_symmetry.space_group_name_H-M   'P 1'
#
loop_
_entity.id
_entity.type
_entity.pdbx_description
1 polymer ?
#
loop_
_entity_poly.entity_id
_entity_poly.type
_entity_poly.pdbx_seq_one_letter_code
_entity_poly.pdbx_strand_id
1 'polypeptide(L)'
;AKSVFDALGADTYVINNKPNGLNINNNAGSTHIEGLQKFVVENGLDVGFAFDGDADRCLCVDEKGNVVTGDHILYIYGCYMKEHGELMNNTVVTTVMSNFGLYKAFDEQGIGYAKTAVGDKYVYEYMAKNGCRIGGEQSGHIIFSKYASTGDGILTSLKMMEVMLAKKLPMSKLAEPLKIYPQVLENVRVTDKKAAQNDPAVQEAVKAVAEALGDTGRILVRESGTEPLVRVMVEAPDHDTCQKYVSQVVEVIKSKGYAV
;
A
#
# COMPACT_ATOMS: atom_id res chain seq x y z
N ALA A 1 -5.50 -11.31 18.44
CA ALA A 1 -4.22 -10.59 18.49
C ALA A 1 -3.67 -10.53 19.92
N LYS A 2 -4.41 -9.97 20.92
CA LYS A 2 -3.89 -9.77 22.29
C LYS A 2 -3.23 -11.01 22.89
N SER A 3 -3.92 -12.14 22.89
CA SER A 3 -3.40 -13.39 23.49
C SER A 3 -2.09 -13.87 22.87
N VAL A 4 -1.89 -13.60 21.59
CA VAL A 4 -0.65 -13.98 20.88
C VAL A 4 0.51 -13.07 21.31
N PHE A 5 0.28 -11.76 21.36
CA PHE A 5 1.30 -10.79 21.80
C PHE A 5 1.67 -10.99 23.28
N ASP A 6 0.67 -11.16 24.15
CA ASP A 6 0.91 -11.44 25.58
C ASP A 6 1.73 -12.72 25.79
N ALA A 7 1.44 -13.79 25.02
CA ALA A 7 2.19 -15.04 25.07
C ALA A 7 3.67 -14.89 24.63
N LEU A 8 3.95 -13.87 23.81
CA LEU A 8 5.31 -13.53 23.37
C LEU A 8 5.98 -12.49 24.29
N GLY A 9 5.34 -12.09 25.37
CA GLY A 9 5.89 -11.19 26.37
C GLY A 9 5.71 -9.70 26.08
N ALA A 10 4.82 -9.33 25.18
CA ALA A 10 4.47 -7.94 24.93
C ALA A 10 3.50 -7.41 26.01
N ASP A 11 3.63 -6.13 26.35
CA ASP A 11 2.62 -5.41 27.12
C ASP A 11 1.57 -4.85 26.16
N THR A 12 0.42 -5.53 26.06
CA THR A 12 -0.56 -5.32 24.99
C THR A 12 -1.78 -4.52 25.46
N TYR A 13 -1.98 -3.38 24.86
CA TYR A 13 -3.15 -2.52 25.01
C TYR A 13 -4.11 -2.72 23.83
N VAL A 14 -5.39 -2.87 24.09
CA VAL A 14 -6.40 -3.13 23.05
C VAL A 14 -7.51 -2.09 23.11
N ILE A 15 -7.77 -1.46 21.99
CA ILE A 15 -8.87 -0.53 21.77
C ILE A 15 -9.90 -1.14 20.81
N ASN A 16 -11.13 -0.64 20.82
CA ASN A 16 -12.22 -1.07 19.91
C ASN A 16 -12.53 -2.57 19.93
N ASN A 17 -12.39 -3.22 21.10
CA ASN A 17 -12.53 -4.66 21.27
C ASN A 17 -13.92 -5.13 21.77
N LYS A 18 -14.97 -4.33 21.50
CA LYS A 18 -16.35 -4.65 21.89
C LYS A 18 -17.25 -4.77 20.66
N PRO A 19 -17.08 -5.83 19.83
CA PRO A 19 -17.91 -6.03 18.66
C PRO A 19 -19.36 -6.34 19.07
N ASN A 20 -20.32 -5.79 18.34
CA ASN A 20 -21.75 -6.03 18.55
C ASN A 20 -22.47 -6.53 17.28
N GLY A 21 -21.72 -6.88 16.22
CA GLY A 21 -22.24 -7.33 14.94
C GLY A 21 -22.66 -6.20 13.98
N LEU A 22 -22.68 -4.94 14.45
CA LEU A 22 -23.09 -3.78 13.65
C LEU A 22 -22.03 -2.67 13.60
N ASN A 23 -21.03 -2.72 14.46
CA ASN A 23 -20.03 -1.66 14.62
C ASN A 23 -18.69 -1.95 13.91
N ILE A 24 -18.67 -2.89 12.97
CA ILE A 24 -17.48 -3.18 12.18
C ILE A 24 -17.00 -1.90 11.44
N ASN A 25 -15.70 -1.61 11.52
CA ASN A 25 -15.07 -0.42 10.92
C ASN A 25 -15.65 0.95 11.36
N ASN A 26 -16.48 0.98 12.40
CA ASN A 26 -17.04 2.23 12.89
C ASN A 26 -15.99 3.00 13.71
N ASN A 27 -15.33 3.98 13.10
CA ASN A 27 -14.20 4.75 13.65
C ASN A 27 -13.11 3.83 14.23
N ALA A 28 -12.83 2.72 13.57
CA ALA A 28 -11.93 1.68 14.05
C ALA A 28 -11.27 0.92 12.89
N GLY A 29 -10.19 0.24 13.21
CA GLY A 29 -9.46 -0.64 12.29
C GLY A 29 -8.56 0.11 11.31
N SER A 30 -8.06 -0.60 10.30
CA SER A 30 -7.09 -0.08 9.32
C SER A 30 -7.67 1.01 8.41
N THR A 31 -9.01 1.10 8.28
CA THR A 31 -9.69 2.12 7.49
C THR A 31 -9.96 3.43 8.25
N HIS A 32 -9.82 3.42 9.58
CA HIS A 32 -10.01 4.56 10.49
C HIS A 32 -8.95 4.51 11.59
N ILE A 33 -7.71 4.80 11.21
CA ILE A 33 -6.51 4.57 12.03
C ILE A 33 -6.21 5.73 13.00
N GLU A 34 -6.87 6.87 12.86
CA GLU A 34 -6.59 8.10 13.59
C GLU A 34 -6.69 7.91 15.12
N GLY A 35 -7.66 7.09 15.56
CA GLY A 35 -7.82 6.74 16.97
C GLY A 35 -6.60 5.98 17.52
N LEU A 36 -6.03 5.08 16.73
CA LEU A 36 -4.82 4.35 17.10
C LEU A 36 -3.59 5.25 17.11
N GLN A 37 -3.43 6.15 16.12
CA GLN A 37 -2.33 7.11 16.06
C GLN A 37 -2.27 7.95 17.35
N LYS A 38 -3.42 8.51 17.74
CA LYS A 38 -3.54 9.28 18.97
C LYS A 38 -3.22 8.43 20.21
N PHE A 39 -3.75 7.22 20.28
CA PHE A 39 -3.56 6.32 21.41
C PHE A 39 -2.09 5.93 21.61
N VAL A 40 -1.39 5.60 20.52
CA VAL A 40 0.05 5.27 20.57
C VAL A 40 0.87 6.42 21.14
N VAL A 41 0.66 7.62 20.63
CA VAL A 41 1.43 8.81 21.06
C VAL A 41 1.12 9.21 22.51
N GLU A 42 -0.17 9.26 22.89
CA GLU A 42 -0.61 9.68 24.23
C GLU A 42 -0.14 8.72 25.35
N ASN A 43 0.05 7.44 25.00
CA ASN A 43 0.48 6.43 25.95
C ASN A 43 1.97 6.05 25.83
N GLY A 44 2.71 6.69 24.92
CA GLY A 44 4.14 6.44 24.73
C GLY A 44 4.43 4.99 24.34
N LEU A 45 3.61 4.39 23.46
CA LEU A 45 3.76 3.00 23.04
C LEU A 45 4.79 2.88 21.91
N ASP A 46 5.44 1.73 21.82
CA ASP A 46 6.49 1.47 20.82
C ASP A 46 5.91 1.33 19.40
N VAL A 47 4.69 0.80 19.26
CA VAL A 47 4.04 0.57 17.98
C VAL A 47 2.55 0.29 18.18
N GLY A 48 1.72 0.63 17.19
CA GLY A 48 0.31 0.24 17.12
C GLY A 48 0.05 -0.61 15.87
N PHE A 49 -0.91 -1.54 15.97
CA PHE A 49 -1.38 -2.36 14.85
C PHE A 49 -2.88 -2.22 14.68
N ALA A 50 -3.33 -1.90 13.47
CA ALA A 50 -4.74 -1.82 13.11
C ALA A 50 -5.08 -2.90 12.09
N PHE A 51 -6.16 -3.62 12.36
CA PHE A 51 -6.69 -4.68 11.49
C PHE A 51 -8.01 -4.22 10.88
N ASP A 52 -8.39 -4.78 9.74
CA ASP A 52 -9.71 -4.60 9.17
C ASP A 52 -10.72 -5.65 9.70
N GLY A 53 -11.90 -5.73 9.09
CA GLY A 53 -13.01 -6.48 9.65
C GLY A 53 -12.83 -8.00 9.74
N ASP A 54 -12.07 -8.60 8.81
CA ASP A 54 -11.75 -10.02 8.78
C ASP A 54 -10.27 -10.30 9.11
N ALA A 55 -9.53 -9.22 9.47
CA ALA A 55 -8.15 -9.24 9.93
C ALA A 55 -7.14 -9.82 8.90
N ASP A 56 -7.47 -9.78 7.62
CA ASP A 56 -6.57 -10.16 6.54
C ASP A 56 -5.57 -9.05 6.19
N ARG A 57 -5.82 -7.81 6.67
CA ARG A 57 -5.00 -6.62 6.53
C ARG A 57 -4.46 -6.14 7.86
N CYS A 58 -3.25 -5.56 7.80
CA CYS A 58 -2.63 -4.88 8.92
C CYS A 58 -1.96 -3.59 8.45
N LEU A 59 -2.27 -2.49 9.12
CA LEU A 59 -1.47 -1.26 9.06
C LEU A 59 -0.81 -1.04 10.43
N CYS A 60 0.37 -0.42 10.42
CA CYS A 60 1.05 -0.08 11.67
C CYS A 60 1.02 1.42 11.93
N VAL A 61 1.22 1.78 13.19
CA VAL A 61 1.47 3.16 13.63
C VAL A 61 2.79 3.14 14.38
N ASP A 62 3.72 4.00 13.99
CA ASP A 62 5.00 4.13 14.68
C ASP A 62 4.86 4.88 16.02
N GLU A 63 5.92 4.91 16.81
CA GLU A 63 5.97 5.55 18.12
C GLU A 63 5.75 7.08 18.08
N LYS A 64 5.77 7.69 16.88
CA LYS A 64 5.51 9.11 16.64
C LYS A 64 4.10 9.39 16.14
N GLY A 65 3.30 8.33 15.92
CA GLY A 65 1.94 8.44 15.40
C GLY A 65 1.84 8.45 13.87
N ASN A 66 2.92 8.18 13.13
CA ASN A 66 2.85 8.10 11.68
C ASN A 66 2.31 6.73 11.23
N VAL A 67 1.55 6.74 10.16
CA VAL A 67 1.02 5.50 9.56
C VAL A 67 2.11 4.81 8.75
N VAL A 68 2.32 3.54 9.03
CA VAL A 68 3.17 2.62 8.28
C VAL A 68 2.26 1.72 7.44
N THR A 69 2.17 2.01 6.16
CA THR A 69 1.28 1.35 5.20
C THR A 69 1.80 0.00 4.75
N GLY A 70 1.00 -0.75 3.98
CA GLY A 70 1.45 -2.01 3.37
C GLY A 70 2.71 -1.86 2.51
N ASP A 71 2.90 -0.71 1.86
CA ASP A 71 4.13 -0.44 1.10
C ASP A 71 5.37 -0.37 2.02
N HIS A 72 5.26 0.28 3.18
CA HIS A 72 6.33 0.28 4.17
C HIS A 72 6.61 -1.12 4.70
N ILE A 73 5.55 -1.90 4.97
CA ILE A 73 5.69 -3.28 5.46
C ILE A 73 6.42 -4.14 4.42
N LEU A 74 6.03 -4.05 3.14
CA LEU A 74 6.70 -4.74 2.03
C LEU A 74 8.17 -4.34 1.92
N TYR A 75 8.47 -3.06 2.07
CA TYR A 75 9.84 -2.55 2.05
C TYR A 75 10.67 -3.09 3.22
N ILE A 76 10.18 -2.89 4.44
CA ILE A 76 10.88 -3.28 5.68
C ILE A 76 11.16 -4.78 5.68
N TYR A 77 10.14 -5.59 5.41
CA TYR A 77 10.31 -7.04 5.48
C TYR A 77 11.02 -7.60 4.26
N GLY A 78 10.86 -6.99 3.08
CA GLY A 78 11.63 -7.32 1.88
C GLY A 78 13.13 -7.12 2.08
N CYS A 79 13.53 -5.99 2.67
CA CYS A 79 14.93 -5.72 3.04
C CYS A 79 15.43 -6.74 4.08
N TYR A 80 14.64 -7.02 5.11
CA TYR A 80 14.97 -7.99 6.14
C TYR A 80 15.20 -9.40 5.57
N MET A 81 14.29 -9.86 4.70
CA MET A 81 14.44 -11.15 4.01
C MET A 81 15.68 -11.19 3.11
N LYS A 82 15.97 -10.09 2.40
CA LYS A 82 17.18 -10.02 1.56
C LYS A 82 18.46 -10.17 2.39
N GLU A 83 18.55 -9.45 3.49
CA GLU A 83 19.71 -9.54 4.41
C GLU A 83 19.94 -10.96 4.96
N HIS A 84 18.86 -11.72 5.15
CA HIS A 84 18.93 -13.09 5.65
C HIS A 84 18.98 -14.16 4.55
N GLY A 85 19.07 -13.76 3.28
CA GLY A 85 19.08 -14.69 2.15
C GLY A 85 17.76 -15.44 1.92
N GLU A 86 16.65 -14.92 2.48
CA GLU A 86 15.32 -15.53 2.40
C GLU A 86 14.45 -14.95 1.28
N LEU A 87 14.85 -13.82 0.67
CA LEU A 87 14.11 -13.19 -0.42
C LEU A 87 14.33 -13.97 -1.73
N MET A 88 13.48 -14.97 -1.94
CA MET A 88 13.55 -15.82 -3.14
C MET A 88 13.42 -14.98 -4.42
N ASN A 89 14.28 -15.28 -5.39
CA ASN A 89 14.40 -14.57 -6.67
C ASN A 89 14.70 -13.05 -6.50
N ASN A 90 15.12 -12.64 -5.31
CA ASN A 90 15.35 -11.24 -4.95
C ASN A 90 14.16 -10.34 -5.31
N THR A 91 12.91 -10.85 -5.16
CA THR A 91 11.71 -10.19 -5.70
C THR A 91 10.62 -10.08 -4.64
N VAL A 92 10.04 -8.87 -4.51
CA VAL A 92 8.80 -8.58 -3.79
C VAL A 92 7.68 -8.38 -4.81
N VAL A 93 6.52 -9.00 -4.56
CA VAL A 93 5.35 -8.87 -5.45
C VAL A 93 4.40 -7.82 -4.89
N THR A 94 3.98 -6.88 -5.72
CA THR A 94 3.06 -5.80 -5.34
C THR A 94 2.05 -5.53 -6.45
N THR A 95 1.19 -4.54 -6.30
CA THR A 95 0.23 -4.15 -7.33
C THR A 95 0.61 -2.82 -7.98
N VAL A 96 -0.03 -2.50 -9.10
CA VAL A 96 0.12 -1.20 -9.76
C VAL A 96 -0.28 -0.01 -8.88
N MET A 97 -0.91 -0.25 -7.73
CA MET A 97 -1.32 0.80 -6.78
C MET A 97 -0.28 1.11 -5.71
N SER A 98 0.75 0.29 -5.53
CA SER A 98 1.84 0.63 -4.60
C SER A 98 2.50 1.95 -5.00
N ASN A 99 2.85 2.75 -4.01
CA ASN A 99 3.41 4.09 -4.22
C ASN A 99 4.71 4.04 -5.03
N PHE A 100 4.93 5.04 -5.87
CA PHE A 100 6.15 5.16 -6.68
C PHE A 100 7.42 5.15 -5.82
N GLY A 101 7.35 5.71 -4.63
CA GLY A 101 8.45 5.68 -3.65
C GLY A 101 8.88 4.28 -3.25
N LEU A 102 7.97 3.30 -3.21
CA LEU A 102 8.33 1.90 -2.93
C LEU A 102 9.27 1.34 -3.99
N TYR A 103 9.00 1.62 -5.26
CA TYR A 103 9.83 1.14 -6.35
C TYR A 103 11.22 1.77 -6.32
N LYS A 104 11.28 3.09 -6.07
CA LYS A 104 12.55 3.81 -5.87
C LYS A 104 13.37 3.22 -4.72
N ALA A 105 12.71 2.99 -3.57
CA ALA A 105 13.38 2.40 -2.41
C ALA A 105 13.88 0.97 -2.69
N PHE A 106 13.14 0.17 -3.46
CA PHE A 106 13.59 -1.15 -3.89
C PHE A 106 14.78 -1.06 -4.86
N ASP A 107 14.75 -0.15 -5.81
CA ASP A 107 15.86 0.09 -6.75
C ASP A 107 17.15 0.45 -5.99
N GLU A 108 17.06 1.35 -4.99
CA GLU A 108 18.19 1.72 -4.12
C GLU A 108 18.74 0.54 -3.32
N GLN A 109 17.88 -0.38 -2.90
CA GLN A 109 18.27 -1.60 -2.20
C GLN A 109 18.67 -2.74 -3.14
N GLY A 110 18.57 -2.58 -4.45
CA GLY A 110 18.77 -3.64 -5.43
C GLY A 110 17.83 -4.83 -5.23
N ILE A 111 16.57 -4.56 -4.85
CA ILE A 111 15.48 -5.53 -4.72
C ILE A 111 14.62 -5.47 -5.99
N GLY A 112 14.42 -6.61 -6.62
CA GLY A 112 13.50 -6.74 -7.72
C GLY A 112 12.03 -6.67 -7.25
N TYR A 113 11.14 -6.22 -8.12
CA TYR A 113 9.71 -6.18 -7.82
C TYR A 113 8.86 -6.55 -9.02
N ALA A 114 7.70 -7.17 -8.76
CA ALA A 114 6.69 -7.45 -9.77
C ALA A 114 5.42 -6.63 -9.45
N LYS A 115 4.86 -6.02 -10.50
CA LYS A 115 3.62 -5.23 -10.41
C LYS A 115 2.48 -6.03 -11.02
N THR A 116 1.52 -6.44 -10.22
CA THR A 116 0.31 -7.13 -10.69
C THR A 116 -0.86 -6.15 -10.85
N ALA A 117 -1.97 -6.62 -11.43
CA ALA A 117 -3.24 -5.93 -11.29
C ALA A 117 -3.66 -5.87 -9.81
N VAL A 118 -4.56 -4.94 -9.49
CA VAL A 118 -5.11 -4.78 -8.13
C VAL A 118 -5.93 -6.01 -7.75
N GLY A 119 -5.67 -6.53 -6.58
CA GLY A 119 -6.34 -7.70 -5.99
C GLY A 119 -5.35 -8.75 -5.52
N ASP A 120 -5.53 -9.21 -4.30
CA ASP A 120 -4.73 -10.23 -3.60
C ASP A 120 -4.56 -11.51 -4.42
N LYS A 121 -5.61 -11.91 -5.14
CA LYS A 121 -5.59 -13.06 -6.06
C LYS A 121 -4.45 -12.94 -7.08
N TYR A 122 -4.28 -11.79 -7.72
CA TYR A 122 -3.25 -11.61 -8.74
C TYR A 122 -1.85 -11.58 -8.14
N VAL A 123 -1.73 -11.03 -6.94
CA VAL A 123 -0.48 -11.06 -6.15
C VAL A 123 -0.09 -12.50 -5.85
N TYR A 124 -1.03 -13.28 -5.28
CA TYR A 124 -0.77 -14.68 -4.93
C TYR A 124 -0.50 -15.56 -6.16
N GLU A 125 -1.27 -15.42 -7.24
CA GLU A 125 -1.04 -16.16 -8.49
C GLU A 125 0.37 -15.91 -9.04
N TYR A 126 0.82 -14.65 -9.04
CA TYR A 126 2.18 -14.33 -9.47
C TYR A 126 3.23 -14.94 -8.54
N MET A 127 3.03 -14.82 -7.21
CA MET A 127 3.94 -15.40 -6.20
C MET A 127 4.07 -16.90 -6.37
N ALA A 128 2.95 -17.62 -6.48
CA ALA A 128 2.92 -19.07 -6.63
C ALA A 128 3.62 -19.52 -7.92
N LYS A 129 3.35 -18.85 -9.03
CA LYS A 129 3.94 -19.16 -10.34
C LYS A 129 5.45 -18.94 -10.38
N ASN A 130 5.94 -17.93 -9.69
CA ASN A 130 7.34 -17.50 -9.76
C ASN A 130 8.15 -17.84 -8.50
N GLY A 131 7.57 -18.51 -7.51
CA GLY A 131 8.25 -18.92 -6.28
C GLY A 131 8.63 -17.76 -5.36
N CYS A 132 7.92 -16.62 -5.43
CA CYS A 132 8.16 -15.47 -4.55
C CYS A 132 7.61 -15.73 -3.15
N ARG A 133 8.32 -15.23 -2.12
CA ARG A 133 8.01 -15.50 -0.72
C ARG A 133 7.20 -14.42 -0.03
N ILE A 134 7.21 -13.20 -0.55
CA ILE A 134 6.50 -12.06 0.00
C ILE A 134 5.82 -11.28 -1.12
N GLY A 135 4.60 -10.84 -0.88
CA GLY A 135 3.85 -9.94 -1.75
C GLY A 135 2.68 -9.32 -1.01
N GLY A 136 2.07 -8.31 -1.60
CA GLY A 136 0.93 -7.66 -0.96
C GLY A 136 0.52 -6.35 -1.62
N GLU A 137 -0.29 -5.61 -0.90
CA GLU A 137 -0.91 -4.36 -1.33
C GLU A 137 -0.65 -3.22 -0.34
N GLN A 138 -0.68 -2.01 -0.83
CA GLN A 138 -0.60 -0.79 -0.01
C GLN A 138 -1.63 -0.77 1.15
N SER A 139 -2.78 -1.41 0.95
CA SER A 139 -3.86 -1.53 1.95
C SER A 139 -3.47 -2.36 3.19
N GLY A 140 -2.31 -3.02 3.19
CA GLY A 140 -1.85 -3.85 4.29
C GLY A 140 -2.19 -5.33 4.17
N HIS A 141 -2.76 -5.78 3.03
CA HIS A 141 -2.92 -7.20 2.73
C HIS A 141 -1.58 -7.78 2.32
N ILE A 142 -0.88 -8.43 3.25
CA ILE A 142 0.47 -8.96 3.05
C ILE A 142 0.46 -10.47 3.11
N ILE A 143 1.02 -11.11 2.08
CA ILE A 143 1.10 -12.55 1.94
C ILE A 143 2.54 -13.01 2.21
N PHE A 144 2.71 -13.86 3.18
CA PHE A 144 3.95 -14.60 3.45
C PHE A 144 3.75 -16.05 3.02
N SER A 145 4.09 -16.40 1.77
CA SER A 145 3.75 -17.70 1.16
C SER A 145 4.33 -18.92 1.88
N LYS A 146 5.31 -18.73 2.75
CA LYS A 146 5.84 -19.78 3.65
C LYS A 146 4.79 -20.21 4.69
N TYR A 147 3.84 -19.35 5.04
CA TYR A 147 2.90 -19.56 6.14
C TYR A 147 1.44 -19.66 5.67
N ALA A 148 1.06 -18.84 4.69
CA ALA A 148 -0.32 -18.78 4.20
C ALA A 148 -0.36 -18.42 2.71
N SER A 149 -1.48 -18.76 2.06
CA SER A 149 -1.77 -18.40 0.65
C SER A 149 -2.55 -17.09 0.52
N THR A 150 -2.85 -16.44 1.63
CA THR A 150 -3.61 -15.18 1.72
C THR A 150 -2.96 -14.24 2.72
N GLY A 151 -3.44 -13.01 2.81
CA GLY A 151 -3.05 -12.07 3.84
C GLY A 151 -3.47 -12.55 5.24
N ASP A 152 -2.64 -12.22 6.21
CA ASP A 152 -2.89 -12.45 7.64
C ASP A 152 -2.34 -11.26 8.41
N GLY A 153 -3.23 -10.42 8.92
CA GLY A 153 -2.85 -9.20 9.63
C GLY A 153 -2.12 -9.48 10.93
N ILE A 154 -2.50 -10.54 11.66
CA ILE A 154 -1.81 -10.91 12.91
C ILE A 154 -0.40 -11.40 12.60
N LEU A 155 -0.23 -12.27 11.62
CA LEU A 155 1.10 -12.70 11.16
C LEU A 155 1.92 -11.50 10.71
N THR A 156 1.34 -10.58 9.94
CA THR A 156 2.01 -9.37 9.47
C THR A 156 2.52 -8.52 10.63
N SER A 157 1.68 -8.30 11.65
CA SER A 157 2.08 -7.55 12.84
C SER A 157 3.22 -8.22 13.61
N LEU A 158 3.20 -9.54 13.74
CA LEU A 158 4.27 -10.31 14.36
C LEU A 158 5.58 -10.21 13.55
N LYS A 159 5.49 -10.22 12.23
CA LYS A 159 6.64 -10.06 11.35
C LYS A 159 7.27 -8.67 11.45
N MET A 160 6.47 -7.63 11.69
CA MET A 160 7.01 -6.31 11.97
C MET A 160 7.70 -6.25 13.33
N MET A 161 7.13 -6.86 14.37
CA MET A 161 7.78 -6.98 15.68
C MET A 161 9.10 -7.75 15.59
N GLU A 162 9.14 -8.83 14.81
CA GLU A 162 10.37 -9.60 14.56
C GLU A 162 11.50 -8.68 14.05
N VAL A 163 11.21 -7.84 13.06
CA VAL A 163 12.21 -6.91 12.50
C VAL A 163 12.63 -5.85 13.52
N MET A 164 11.67 -5.24 14.25
CA MET A 164 11.98 -4.26 15.30
C MET A 164 12.92 -4.82 16.34
N LEU A 165 12.65 -6.03 16.83
CA LEU A 165 13.47 -6.70 17.85
C LEU A 165 14.83 -7.11 17.31
N ALA A 166 14.88 -7.70 16.12
CA ALA A 166 16.13 -8.13 15.49
C ALA A 166 17.09 -6.95 15.21
N LYS A 167 16.53 -5.87 14.69
CA LYS A 167 17.29 -4.64 14.36
C LYS A 167 17.52 -3.73 15.56
N LYS A 168 16.75 -3.89 16.64
CA LYS A 168 16.72 -2.98 17.80
C LYS A 168 16.46 -1.53 17.38
N LEU A 169 15.55 -1.35 16.45
CA LEU A 169 15.16 -0.05 15.91
C LEU A 169 13.66 0.18 16.11
N PRO A 170 13.24 1.42 16.42
CA PRO A 170 11.83 1.77 16.42
C PRO A 170 11.24 1.72 15.01
N MET A 171 9.92 1.58 14.92
CA MET A 171 9.21 1.46 13.65
C MET A 171 9.45 2.66 12.73
N SER A 172 9.51 3.88 13.29
CA SER A 172 9.79 5.09 12.52
C SER A 172 11.13 5.04 11.78
N LYS A 173 12.15 4.42 12.39
CA LYS A 173 13.47 4.29 11.76
C LYS A 173 13.50 3.20 10.68
N LEU A 174 12.71 2.16 10.84
CA LEU A 174 12.55 1.12 9.81
C LEU A 174 11.78 1.64 8.58
N ALA A 175 10.80 2.53 8.78
CA ALA A 175 9.99 3.12 7.73
C ALA A 175 10.68 4.32 7.03
N GLU A 176 11.58 5.04 7.71
CA GLU A 176 12.21 6.29 7.25
C GLU A 176 12.82 6.25 5.84
N PRO A 177 13.46 5.14 5.38
CA PRO A 177 14.05 5.11 4.05
C PRO A 177 13.02 5.12 2.91
N LEU A 178 11.79 4.66 3.15
CA LEU A 178 10.72 4.70 2.16
C LEU A 178 10.04 6.08 2.18
N LYS A 179 10.31 6.89 1.18
CA LYS A 179 9.64 8.18 0.99
C LYS A 179 8.38 7.99 0.16
N ILE A 180 7.22 8.28 0.75
CA ILE A 180 5.94 8.25 0.04
C ILE A 180 5.83 9.50 -0.84
N TYR A 181 5.64 9.29 -2.13
CA TYR A 181 5.37 10.37 -3.07
C TYR A 181 3.94 10.88 -2.91
N PRO A 182 3.74 12.21 -2.91
CA PRO A 182 2.41 12.80 -3.04
C PRO A 182 1.65 12.18 -4.20
N GLN A 183 0.35 11.97 -3.99
CA GLN A 183 -0.54 11.35 -4.97
C GLN A 183 -1.81 12.18 -5.11
N VAL A 184 -2.24 12.39 -6.35
CA VAL A 184 -3.58 12.88 -6.67
C VAL A 184 -4.29 11.82 -7.50
N LEU A 185 -5.48 11.47 -7.09
CA LEU A 185 -6.38 10.55 -7.79
C LEU A 185 -7.70 11.27 -8.11
N GLU A 186 -8.03 11.37 -9.38
CA GLU A 186 -9.32 11.90 -9.83
C GLU A 186 -10.16 10.81 -10.50
N ASN A 187 -11.43 10.71 -10.07
CA ASN A 187 -12.38 9.77 -10.62
C ASN A 187 -13.26 10.51 -11.63
N VAL A 188 -13.14 10.17 -12.91
CA VAL A 188 -13.95 10.76 -13.98
C VAL A 188 -15.08 9.80 -14.32
N ARG A 189 -16.33 10.23 -14.08
CA ARG A 189 -17.51 9.49 -14.51
C ARG A 189 -17.63 9.55 -16.02
N VAL A 190 -17.78 8.40 -16.69
CA VAL A 190 -17.76 8.31 -18.14
C VAL A 190 -18.87 7.40 -18.67
N THR A 191 -19.29 7.65 -19.89
CA THR A 191 -20.29 6.83 -20.61
C THR A 191 -19.76 5.47 -21.01
N ASP A 192 -18.50 5.40 -21.47
CA ASP A 192 -17.80 4.15 -21.84
C ASP A 192 -16.36 4.19 -21.32
N LYS A 193 -16.08 3.35 -20.32
CA LYS A 193 -14.76 3.27 -19.67
C LYS A 193 -13.65 2.83 -20.61
N LYS A 194 -13.95 1.83 -21.44
CA LYS A 194 -12.97 1.27 -22.37
C LYS A 194 -12.65 2.23 -23.49
N ALA A 195 -13.68 2.84 -24.08
CA ALA A 195 -13.50 3.84 -25.11
C ALA A 195 -12.69 5.04 -24.58
N ALA A 196 -13.06 5.57 -23.41
CA ALA A 196 -12.37 6.70 -22.79
C ALA A 196 -10.90 6.38 -22.48
N GLN A 197 -10.61 5.22 -21.89
CA GLN A 197 -9.24 4.84 -21.56
C GLN A 197 -8.38 4.60 -22.80
N ASN A 198 -8.95 4.05 -23.89
CA ASN A 198 -8.20 3.69 -25.09
C ASN A 198 -8.28 4.75 -26.21
N ASP A 199 -8.91 5.89 -25.95
CA ASP A 199 -8.94 7.00 -26.94
C ASP A 199 -7.51 7.46 -27.26
N PRO A 200 -7.13 7.57 -28.54
CA PRO A 200 -5.77 7.96 -28.93
C PRO A 200 -5.31 9.28 -28.32
N ALA A 201 -6.17 10.28 -28.18
CA ALA A 201 -5.79 11.57 -27.61
C ALA A 201 -5.58 11.46 -26.08
N VAL A 202 -6.37 10.62 -25.38
CA VAL A 202 -6.15 10.34 -23.97
C VAL A 202 -4.84 9.60 -23.77
N GLN A 203 -4.53 8.59 -24.59
CA GLN A 203 -3.26 7.86 -24.53
C GLN A 203 -2.07 8.75 -24.84
N GLU A 204 -2.19 9.68 -25.79
CA GLU A 204 -1.14 10.65 -26.10
C GLU A 204 -0.92 11.61 -24.91
N ALA A 205 -1.97 12.10 -24.28
CA ALA A 205 -1.86 12.93 -23.08
C ALA A 205 -1.19 12.17 -21.91
N VAL A 206 -1.56 10.90 -21.70
CA VAL A 206 -0.91 10.04 -20.69
C VAL A 206 0.57 9.87 -20.99
N LYS A 207 0.92 9.61 -22.24
CA LYS A 207 2.32 9.46 -22.66
C LYS A 207 3.11 10.76 -22.45
N ALA A 208 2.55 11.91 -22.85
CA ALA A 208 3.20 13.21 -22.64
C ALA A 208 3.45 13.50 -21.15
N VAL A 209 2.50 13.18 -20.28
CA VAL A 209 2.66 13.31 -18.82
C VAL A 209 3.73 12.34 -18.30
N ALA A 210 3.73 11.09 -18.76
CA ALA A 210 4.74 10.12 -18.36
C ALA A 210 6.16 10.56 -18.76
N GLU A 211 6.33 11.09 -19.98
CA GLU A 211 7.59 11.65 -20.47
C GLU A 211 8.03 12.89 -19.65
N ALA A 212 7.09 13.76 -19.31
CA ALA A 212 7.38 14.95 -18.51
C ALA A 212 7.76 14.63 -17.05
N LEU A 213 7.20 13.59 -16.47
CA LEU A 213 7.54 13.09 -15.13
C LEU A 213 8.89 12.34 -15.13
N GLY A 214 9.20 11.61 -16.20
CA GLY A 214 10.42 10.82 -16.32
C GLY A 214 10.61 9.86 -15.16
N ASP A 215 11.72 9.99 -14.45
CA ASP A 215 12.07 9.19 -13.26
C ASP A 215 11.68 9.85 -11.94
N THR A 216 10.97 10.99 -11.99
CA THR A 216 10.55 11.75 -10.81
C THR A 216 9.11 11.47 -10.39
N GLY A 217 8.36 10.68 -11.17
CA GLY A 217 6.98 10.37 -10.87
C GLY A 217 6.37 9.37 -11.84
N ARG A 218 5.06 9.19 -11.75
CA ARG A 218 4.32 8.34 -12.70
C ARG A 218 2.87 8.78 -12.86
N ILE A 219 2.28 8.36 -13.95
CA ILE A 219 0.84 8.45 -14.19
C ILE A 219 0.25 7.04 -14.37
N LEU A 220 -0.94 6.82 -13.84
CA LEU A 220 -1.73 5.60 -14.04
C LEU A 220 -3.17 5.99 -14.39
N VAL A 221 -3.63 5.54 -15.54
CA VAL A 221 -5.04 5.69 -15.97
C VAL A 221 -5.65 4.31 -16.10
N ARG A 222 -6.74 4.05 -15.37
CA ARG A 222 -7.41 2.75 -15.39
C ARG A 222 -8.91 2.86 -15.21
N GLU A 223 -9.64 1.91 -15.78
CA GLU A 223 -11.07 1.76 -15.52
C GLU A 223 -11.34 1.24 -14.08
N SER A 224 -12.44 1.67 -13.49
CA SER A 224 -12.97 1.07 -12.26
C SER A 224 -13.60 -0.28 -12.57
N GLY A 225 -13.33 -1.30 -11.71
CA GLY A 225 -13.95 -2.62 -11.86
C GLY A 225 -15.47 -2.62 -11.68
N THR A 226 -15.97 -1.78 -10.77
CA THR A 226 -17.36 -1.82 -10.29
C THR A 226 -18.19 -0.61 -10.72
N GLU A 227 -17.58 0.54 -11.00
CA GLU A 227 -18.26 1.79 -11.27
C GLU A 227 -18.02 2.29 -12.70
N PRO A 228 -18.90 3.14 -13.28
CA PRO A 228 -18.70 3.74 -14.59
C PRO A 228 -17.70 4.91 -14.52
N LEU A 229 -16.47 4.62 -14.08
CA LEU A 229 -15.40 5.60 -13.86
C LEU A 229 -14.11 5.19 -14.56
N VAL A 230 -13.39 6.19 -15.07
CA VAL A 230 -11.95 6.13 -15.33
C VAL A 230 -11.23 6.86 -14.20
N ARG A 231 -10.22 6.22 -13.64
CA ARG A 231 -9.39 6.75 -12.57
C ARG A 231 -8.08 7.25 -13.15
N VAL A 232 -7.80 8.52 -12.94
CA VAL A 232 -6.55 9.17 -13.33
C VAL A 232 -5.75 9.44 -12.06
N MET A 233 -4.59 8.83 -11.92
CA MET A 233 -3.71 8.97 -10.75
C MET A 233 -2.34 9.45 -11.21
N VAL A 234 -1.81 10.45 -10.51
CA VAL A 234 -0.43 10.91 -10.68
C VAL A 234 0.27 10.89 -9.32
N GLU A 235 1.49 10.41 -9.31
CA GLU A 235 2.43 10.54 -8.21
C GLU A 235 3.63 11.33 -8.69
N ALA A 236 4.03 12.34 -7.91
CA ALA A 236 5.09 13.29 -8.26
C ALA A 236 5.76 13.83 -6.98
N PRO A 237 6.88 14.58 -7.08
CA PRO A 237 7.58 15.10 -5.91
C PRO A 237 6.76 16.04 -5.01
N ASP A 238 5.75 16.68 -5.57
CA ASP A 238 4.85 17.61 -4.86
C ASP A 238 3.40 17.50 -5.35
N HIS A 239 2.47 17.95 -4.51
CA HIS A 239 1.04 17.87 -4.76
C HIS A 239 0.60 18.75 -5.96
N ASP A 240 1.21 19.91 -6.15
CA ASP A 240 0.84 20.83 -7.24
C ASP A 240 1.19 20.23 -8.60
N THR A 241 2.33 19.57 -8.70
CA THR A 241 2.73 18.81 -9.88
C THR A 241 1.76 17.65 -10.16
N CYS A 242 1.34 16.91 -9.12
CA CYS A 242 0.33 15.86 -9.27
C CYS A 242 -0.99 16.43 -9.80
N GLN A 243 -1.49 17.50 -9.20
CA GLN A 243 -2.76 18.14 -9.58
C GLN A 243 -2.72 18.66 -11.01
N LYS A 244 -1.64 19.33 -11.40
CA LYS A 244 -1.44 19.84 -12.77
C LYS A 244 -1.60 18.71 -13.79
N TYR A 245 -0.91 17.62 -13.63
CA TYR A 245 -0.89 16.52 -14.60
C TYR A 245 -2.15 15.68 -14.59
N VAL A 246 -2.79 15.47 -13.42
CA VAL A 246 -4.11 14.84 -13.36
C VAL A 246 -5.12 15.68 -14.14
N SER A 247 -5.19 16.99 -13.86
CA SER A 247 -6.12 17.90 -14.54
C SER A 247 -5.91 17.91 -16.07
N GLN A 248 -4.68 17.89 -16.53
CA GLN A 248 -4.35 17.85 -17.96
C GLN A 248 -5.00 16.64 -18.66
N VAL A 249 -4.90 15.45 -18.08
CA VAL A 249 -5.48 14.23 -18.68
C VAL A 249 -7.00 14.19 -18.51
N VAL A 250 -7.51 14.62 -17.37
CA VAL A 250 -8.97 14.70 -17.11
C VAL A 250 -9.65 15.65 -18.10
N GLU A 251 -9.05 16.78 -18.41
CA GLU A 251 -9.61 17.72 -19.40
C GLU A 251 -9.66 17.13 -20.81
N VAL A 252 -8.66 16.33 -21.20
CA VAL A 252 -8.72 15.61 -22.48
C VAL A 252 -9.89 14.63 -22.49
N ILE A 253 -10.09 13.84 -21.42
CA ILE A 253 -11.24 12.92 -21.30
C ILE A 253 -12.57 13.67 -21.43
N LYS A 254 -12.69 14.83 -20.76
CA LYS A 254 -13.91 15.69 -20.82
C LYS A 254 -14.11 16.26 -22.23
N SER A 255 -13.05 16.78 -22.86
CA SER A 255 -13.14 17.40 -24.19
C SER A 255 -13.53 16.43 -25.30
N LYS A 256 -13.27 15.14 -25.10
CA LYS A 256 -13.69 14.07 -26.02
C LYS A 256 -15.14 13.62 -25.82
N GLY A 257 -15.86 14.23 -24.87
CA GLY A 257 -17.27 13.94 -24.61
C GLY A 257 -17.54 12.63 -23.87
N TYR A 258 -16.52 12.03 -23.25
CA TYR A 258 -16.71 10.83 -22.43
C TYR A 258 -17.30 11.12 -21.05
N ALA A 259 -17.01 12.30 -20.47
CA ALA A 259 -17.47 12.65 -19.14
C ALA A 259 -18.98 12.92 -19.09
N VAL A 260 -19.63 12.49 -17.98
CA VAL A 260 -21.07 12.69 -17.68
C VAL A 260 -21.25 13.42 -16.36
#